data_ef445ea37a231ba5ee523b80b03dfe4a
#
_entry.id   ef445ea37a231ba5ee523b80b03dfe4a
#
_cell.length_a   1.000
_cell.length_b   1.000
_cell.length_c   1.000
_cell.angle_alpha   90.00
_cell.angle_beta   90.00
_cell.angle_gamma   90.00
#
_symmetry.space_group_name_H-M   'P 1'
#
loop_
_entity.id
_entity.type
_entity.pdbx_description
1 polymer ?
#
loop_
_entity_poly.entity_id
_entity_poly.type
_entity_poly.pdbx_seq_one_letter_code
_entity_poly.pdbx_strand_id
1 'polypeptide(L)'
;MVEPISKSTKRETIQGIVRGIRQDIDGYKQLKSLLKRQRELMQSRDNQGLHHHNEHQSRLCHNLMIKAGERRRMLKSLGFEATAGGMRSLIERLPEPVSEQVSMLWDNLISLVKESKQMNESNGKLLVGQQEVINQLLQRDEQPSVDYGDKR
;
A
#
# COMPACT_ATOMS: atom_id res chain seq x y z
N MET A 1 25.72 -1.37 -24.16
CA MET A 1 24.58 -1.10 -25.05
C MET A 1 23.49 -2.11 -24.80
N VAL A 2 22.28 -1.66 -24.71
CA VAL A 2 21.17 -2.56 -24.43
C VAL A 2 20.54 -2.95 -25.75
N GLU A 3 20.34 -4.24 -25.95
CA GLU A 3 19.72 -4.72 -27.16
C GLU A 3 18.23 -4.37 -27.16
N PRO A 4 17.68 -4.04 -28.32
CA PRO A 4 16.25 -3.79 -28.39
C PRO A 4 15.47 -5.04 -28.10
N ILE A 5 14.35 -4.87 -27.39
CA ILE A 5 13.49 -5.97 -27.01
C ILE A 5 12.70 -6.41 -28.24
N SER A 6 12.63 -7.71 -28.50
CA SER A 6 11.87 -8.23 -29.62
C SER A 6 10.36 -8.02 -29.41
N LYS A 7 9.57 -8.09 -30.48
CA LYS A 7 8.13 -7.94 -30.41
C LYS A 7 7.48 -8.94 -29.48
N SER A 8 7.92 -10.22 -29.53
CA SER A 8 7.36 -11.24 -28.66
C SER A 8 7.71 -10.97 -27.20
N THR A 9 8.92 -10.50 -26.91
CA THR A 9 9.32 -10.15 -25.55
C THR A 9 8.52 -8.94 -25.05
N LYS A 10 8.30 -7.95 -25.93
CA LYS A 10 7.47 -6.79 -25.56
C LYS A 10 6.06 -7.22 -25.19
N ARG A 11 5.47 -8.10 -25.98
CA ARG A 11 4.14 -8.62 -25.70
C ARG A 11 4.10 -9.34 -24.36
N GLU A 12 5.08 -10.21 -24.11
CA GLU A 12 5.15 -10.92 -22.86
C GLU A 12 5.33 -9.99 -21.66
N THR A 13 6.14 -8.95 -21.82
CA THR A 13 6.34 -7.95 -20.77
C THR A 13 5.06 -7.21 -20.49
N ILE A 14 4.33 -6.80 -21.50
CA ILE A 14 3.04 -6.11 -21.33
C ILE A 14 2.04 -7.03 -20.65
N GLN A 15 1.97 -8.29 -21.07
CA GLN A 15 1.10 -9.26 -20.42
C GLN A 15 1.46 -9.45 -18.95
N GLY A 16 2.76 -9.44 -18.64
CA GLY A 16 3.25 -9.52 -17.27
C GLY A 16 2.83 -8.32 -16.44
N ILE A 17 2.89 -7.12 -17.02
CA ILE A 17 2.43 -5.91 -16.34
C ILE A 17 0.93 -6.01 -16.03
N VAL A 18 0.13 -6.41 -17.01
CA VAL A 18 -1.33 -6.50 -16.84
C VAL A 18 -1.69 -7.56 -15.80
N ARG A 19 -1.01 -8.71 -15.85
CA ARG A 19 -1.22 -9.77 -14.86
C ARG A 19 -0.86 -9.28 -13.46
N GLY A 20 0.25 -8.54 -13.34
CA GLY A 20 0.69 -7.97 -12.08
C GLY A 20 -0.32 -6.97 -11.53
N ILE A 21 -0.94 -6.14 -12.40
CA ILE A 21 -1.97 -5.21 -11.97
C ILE A 21 -3.16 -5.97 -11.39
N ARG A 22 -3.61 -7.04 -12.04
CA ARG A 22 -4.71 -7.86 -11.53
C ARG A 22 -4.38 -8.47 -10.17
N GLN A 23 -3.16 -8.97 -10.03
CA GLN A 23 -2.71 -9.54 -8.75
C GLN A 23 -2.64 -8.47 -7.67
N ASP A 24 -2.18 -7.27 -8.01
CA ASP A 24 -2.09 -6.17 -7.05
C ASP A 24 -3.47 -5.68 -6.62
N ILE A 25 -4.44 -5.69 -7.53
CA ILE A 25 -5.82 -5.36 -7.16
C ILE A 25 -6.29 -6.31 -6.05
N ASP A 26 -6.08 -7.60 -6.21
CA ASP A 26 -6.46 -8.58 -5.19
C ASP A 26 -5.66 -8.36 -3.91
N GLY A 27 -4.38 -8.07 -4.03
CA GLY A 27 -3.52 -7.80 -2.88
C GLY A 27 -3.95 -6.58 -2.09
N TYR A 28 -4.32 -5.49 -2.77
CA TYR A 28 -4.78 -4.28 -2.09
C TYR A 28 -6.18 -4.44 -1.50
N LYS A 29 -7.05 -5.25 -2.10
CA LYS A 29 -8.32 -5.59 -1.46
C LYS A 29 -8.08 -6.33 -0.15
N GLN A 30 -7.13 -7.25 -0.17
CA GLN A 30 -6.74 -7.98 1.04
C GLN A 30 -6.14 -7.03 2.07
N LEU A 31 -5.30 -6.10 1.64
CA LEU A 31 -4.71 -5.11 2.54
C LEU A 31 -5.78 -4.24 3.21
N LYS A 32 -6.79 -3.82 2.47
CA LYS A 32 -7.89 -3.04 3.06
C LYS A 32 -8.60 -3.83 4.14
N SER A 33 -8.84 -5.12 3.92
CA SER A 33 -9.43 -5.98 4.94
C SER A 33 -8.55 -6.08 6.18
N LEU A 34 -7.24 -6.19 5.98
CA LEU A 34 -6.29 -6.25 7.09
C LEU A 34 -6.23 -4.92 7.85
N LEU A 35 -6.27 -3.80 7.14
CA LEU A 35 -6.28 -2.48 7.79
C LEU A 35 -7.54 -2.27 8.63
N LYS A 36 -8.67 -2.76 8.14
CA LYS A 36 -9.92 -2.71 8.90
C LYS A 36 -9.81 -3.56 10.17
N ARG A 37 -9.26 -4.76 10.05
CA ARG A 37 -9.04 -5.63 11.20
C ARG A 37 -8.05 -5.03 12.19
N GLN A 38 -7.00 -4.42 11.68
CA GLN A 38 -6.02 -3.73 12.52
C GLN A 38 -6.71 -2.68 13.40
N ARG A 39 -7.60 -1.89 12.79
CA ARG A 39 -8.33 -0.87 13.54
C ARG A 39 -9.19 -1.48 14.65
N GLU A 40 -9.87 -2.58 14.36
CA GLU A 40 -10.68 -3.29 15.36
C GLU A 40 -9.83 -3.76 16.53
N LEU A 41 -8.67 -4.33 16.24
CA LEU A 41 -7.75 -4.80 17.27
C LEU A 41 -7.21 -3.66 18.11
N MET A 42 -6.91 -2.52 17.47
CA MET A 42 -6.47 -1.33 18.19
C MET A 42 -7.57 -0.78 19.08
N GLN A 43 -8.80 -0.73 18.60
CA GLN A 43 -9.93 -0.22 19.37
C GLN A 43 -10.26 -1.11 20.55
N SER A 44 -10.12 -2.42 20.39
CA SER A 44 -10.35 -3.37 21.48
C SER A 44 -9.14 -3.53 22.39
N ARG A 45 -8.01 -2.91 22.02
CA ARG A 45 -6.76 -2.96 22.77
C ARG A 45 -6.22 -4.39 22.95
N ASP A 46 -6.45 -5.21 21.94
CA ASP A 46 -5.90 -6.56 21.88
C ASP A 46 -4.47 -6.49 21.37
N ASN A 47 -3.53 -6.19 22.24
CA ASN A 47 -2.14 -5.96 21.88
C ASN A 47 -1.46 -7.20 21.31
N GLN A 48 -1.78 -8.36 21.86
CA GLN A 48 -1.20 -9.60 21.39
C GLN A 48 -1.71 -9.96 19.99
N GLY A 49 -3.02 -9.84 19.80
CA GLY A 49 -3.63 -10.05 18.49
C GLY A 49 -3.12 -9.04 17.46
N LEU A 50 -2.94 -7.80 17.89
CA LEU A 50 -2.44 -6.74 17.03
C LEU A 50 -1.00 -7.04 16.57
N HIS A 51 -0.15 -7.48 17.49
CA HIS A 51 1.24 -7.80 17.14
C HIS A 51 1.29 -8.90 16.07
N HIS A 52 0.52 -9.96 16.28
CA HIS A 52 0.46 -11.07 15.33
C HIS A 52 -0.11 -10.61 13.98
N HIS A 53 -1.16 -9.80 14.03
CA HIS A 53 -1.80 -9.26 12.84
C HIS A 53 -0.82 -8.38 12.04
N ASN A 54 -0.06 -7.55 12.73
CA ASN A 54 0.87 -6.64 12.07
C ASN A 54 1.98 -7.37 11.34
N GLU A 55 2.41 -8.51 11.84
CA GLU A 55 3.39 -9.32 11.12
C GLU A 55 2.84 -9.80 9.78
N HIS A 56 1.61 -10.26 9.78
CA HIS A 56 0.94 -10.71 8.56
C HIS A 56 0.75 -9.55 7.58
N GLN A 57 0.29 -8.41 8.08
CA GLN A 57 0.07 -7.22 7.25
C GLN A 57 1.38 -6.72 6.64
N SER A 58 2.47 -6.72 7.42
CA SER A 58 3.78 -6.29 6.94
C SER A 58 4.29 -7.18 5.81
N ARG A 59 4.06 -8.49 5.90
CA ARG A 59 4.47 -9.40 4.82
C ARG A 59 3.73 -9.09 3.52
N LEU A 60 2.42 -8.83 3.62
CA LEU A 60 1.64 -8.45 2.44
C LEU A 60 2.14 -7.15 1.84
N CYS A 61 2.37 -6.13 2.68
CA CYS A 61 2.88 -4.85 2.21
C CYS A 61 4.24 -4.99 1.53
N HIS A 62 5.11 -5.82 2.08
CA HIS A 62 6.42 -6.06 1.50
C HIS A 62 6.28 -6.70 0.11
N ASN A 63 5.41 -7.68 -0.04
CA ASN A 63 5.16 -8.31 -1.33
C ASN A 63 4.61 -7.33 -2.35
N LEU A 64 3.71 -6.44 -1.92
CA LEU A 64 3.16 -5.41 -2.82
C LEU A 64 4.25 -4.44 -3.28
N MET A 65 5.20 -4.10 -2.41
CA MET A 65 6.33 -3.24 -2.77
C MET A 65 7.22 -3.92 -3.82
N ILE A 66 7.49 -5.20 -3.64
CA ILE A 66 8.31 -5.95 -4.59
C ILE A 66 7.64 -5.97 -5.96
N LYS A 67 6.34 -6.23 -6.00
CA LYS A 67 5.60 -6.25 -7.25
C LYS A 67 5.58 -4.89 -7.94
N ALA A 68 5.44 -3.82 -7.18
CA ALA A 68 5.51 -2.48 -7.74
C ALA A 68 6.89 -2.20 -8.36
N GLY A 69 7.96 -2.67 -7.71
CA GLY A 69 9.31 -2.55 -8.24
C GLY A 69 9.49 -3.31 -9.54
N GLU A 70 8.92 -4.50 -9.61
CA GLU A 70 8.95 -5.31 -10.84
C GLU A 70 8.22 -4.59 -11.98
N ARG A 71 7.07 -4.02 -11.69
CA ARG A 71 6.31 -3.28 -12.71
C ARG A 71 7.10 -2.09 -13.23
N ARG A 72 7.77 -1.35 -12.34
CA ARG A 72 8.60 -0.22 -12.75
C ARG A 72 9.74 -0.67 -13.66
N ARG A 73 10.37 -1.79 -13.35
CA ARG A 73 11.45 -2.34 -14.20
C ARG A 73 10.91 -2.73 -15.56
N MET A 74 9.74 -3.36 -15.59
CA MET A 74 9.12 -3.74 -16.87
C MET A 74 8.76 -2.53 -17.72
N LEU A 75 8.24 -1.46 -17.08
CA LEU A 75 7.97 -0.21 -17.81
C LEU A 75 9.23 0.36 -18.41
N LYS A 76 10.32 0.39 -17.64
CA LYS A 76 11.59 0.91 -18.15
C LYS A 76 12.11 0.07 -19.30
N SER A 77 11.98 -1.23 -19.24
CA SER A 77 12.44 -2.11 -20.32
C SER A 77 11.67 -1.86 -21.61
N LEU A 78 10.46 -1.34 -21.52
CA LEU A 78 9.65 -1.00 -22.69
C LEU A 78 9.89 0.43 -23.18
N GLY A 79 10.77 1.18 -22.52
CA GLY A 79 11.08 2.55 -22.91
C GLY A 79 10.19 3.61 -22.28
N PHE A 80 9.40 3.26 -21.27
CA PHE A 80 8.54 4.21 -20.57
C PHE A 80 9.18 4.62 -19.25
N GLU A 81 8.74 5.76 -18.72
CA GLU A 81 9.18 6.16 -17.39
C GLU A 81 8.59 5.22 -16.34
N ALA A 82 9.33 5.02 -15.25
CA ALA A 82 8.87 4.14 -14.17
C ALA A 82 7.98 4.93 -13.21
N THR A 83 6.92 5.50 -13.71
CA THR A 83 6.00 6.38 -12.99
C THR A 83 4.56 6.09 -13.39
N ALA A 84 3.60 6.70 -12.69
CA ALA A 84 2.20 6.63 -13.07
C ALA A 84 2.00 7.23 -14.48
N GLY A 85 2.73 8.30 -14.80
CA GLY A 85 2.69 8.89 -16.14
C GLY A 85 3.18 7.93 -17.20
N GLY A 86 4.26 7.19 -16.92
CA GLY A 86 4.76 6.17 -17.84
C GLY A 86 3.75 5.05 -18.05
N MET A 87 3.05 4.66 -17.00
CA MET A 87 1.99 3.65 -17.13
C MET A 87 0.84 4.15 -17.99
N ARG A 88 0.43 5.40 -17.83
CA ARG A 88 -0.60 6.01 -18.68
C ARG A 88 -0.16 6.05 -20.13
N SER A 89 1.10 6.40 -20.37
CA SER A 89 1.64 6.42 -21.74
C SER A 89 1.60 5.05 -22.39
N LEU A 90 1.93 4.01 -21.63
CA LEU A 90 1.84 2.63 -22.12
C LEU A 90 0.40 2.29 -22.49
N ILE A 91 -0.54 2.58 -21.59
CA ILE A 91 -1.95 2.27 -21.81
C ILE A 91 -2.46 2.94 -23.09
N GLU A 92 -2.11 4.22 -23.30
CA GLU A 92 -2.55 4.95 -24.48
C GLU A 92 -2.05 4.35 -25.78
N ARG A 93 -0.93 3.64 -25.76
CA ARG A 93 -0.38 3.01 -26.95
C ARG A 93 -0.88 1.61 -27.21
N LEU A 94 -1.64 1.05 -26.30
CA LEU A 94 -2.23 -0.27 -26.51
C LEU A 94 -3.40 -0.18 -27.47
N PRO A 95 -3.61 -1.21 -28.31
CA PRO A 95 -4.75 -1.20 -29.23
C PRO A 95 -6.06 -1.40 -28.46
N GLU A 96 -7.14 -0.86 -29.01
CA GLU A 96 -8.47 -1.11 -28.46
C GLU A 96 -8.91 -2.54 -28.82
N PRO A 97 -9.67 -3.21 -28.00
CA PRO A 97 -10.25 -2.75 -26.71
C PRO A 97 -9.33 -2.95 -25.51
N VAL A 98 -8.11 -3.41 -25.71
CA VAL A 98 -7.17 -3.71 -24.62
C VAL A 98 -6.84 -2.44 -23.83
N SER A 99 -6.61 -1.33 -24.53
CA SER A 99 -6.29 -0.05 -23.89
C SER A 99 -7.35 0.32 -22.85
N GLU A 100 -8.61 0.25 -23.21
CA GLU A 100 -9.70 0.58 -22.31
C GLU A 100 -9.77 -0.37 -21.13
N GLN A 101 -9.59 -1.66 -21.38
CA GLN A 101 -9.62 -2.67 -20.31
C GLN A 101 -8.49 -2.45 -19.30
N VAL A 102 -7.27 -2.20 -19.79
CA VAL A 102 -6.12 -1.98 -18.91
C VAL A 102 -6.27 -0.66 -18.17
N SER A 103 -6.82 0.36 -18.82
CA SER A 103 -7.09 1.64 -18.17
C SER A 103 -8.01 1.46 -16.98
N MET A 104 -9.06 0.68 -17.13
CA MET A 104 -10.00 0.41 -16.03
C MET A 104 -9.33 -0.34 -14.88
N LEU A 105 -8.48 -1.32 -15.20
CA LEU A 105 -7.74 -2.05 -14.17
C LEU A 105 -6.79 -1.12 -13.42
N TRP A 106 -6.07 -0.28 -14.16
CA TRP A 106 -5.14 0.66 -13.56
C TRP A 106 -5.84 1.67 -12.66
N ASP A 107 -6.97 2.21 -13.12
CA ASP A 107 -7.77 3.14 -12.31
C ASP A 107 -8.26 2.48 -11.04
N ASN A 108 -8.71 1.23 -11.13
CA ASN A 108 -9.15 0.46 -9.98
C ASN A 108 -7.99 0.27 -8.98
N LEU A 109 -6.82 -0.09 -9.49
CA LEU A 109 -5.64 -0.26 -8.63
C LEU A 109 -5.28 1.03 -7.92
N ILE A 110 -5.23 2.15 -8.64
CA ILE A 110 -4.88 3.44 -8.06
C ILE A 110 -5.87 3.84 -6.97
N SER A 111 -7.17 3.61 -7.22
CA SER A 111 -8.20 3.89 -6.23
C SER A 111 -7.99 3.07 -4.95
N LEU A 112 -7.69 1.78 -5.09
CA LEU A 112 -7.44 0.90 -3.95
C LEU A 112 -6.20 1.33 -3.17
N VAL A 113 -5.14 1.74 -3.88
CA VAL A 113 -3.91 2.22 -3.24
C VAL A 113 -4.21 3.46 -2.40
N LYS A 114 -4.96 4.41 -2.96
CA LYS A 114 -5.33 5.64 -2.25
C LYS A 114 -6.17 5.35 -1.01
N GLU A 115 -7.17 4.47 -1.16
CA GLU A 115 -8.02 4.10 -0.03
C GLU A 115 -7.22 3.42 1.08
N SER A 116 -6.31 2.51 0.70
CA SER A 116 -5.46 1.83 1.67
C SER A 116 -4.55 2.81 2.41
N LYS A 117 -4.01 3.79 1.69
CA LYS A 117 -3.17 4.81 2.29
C LYS A 117 -3.95 5.62 3.32
N GLN A 118 -5.17 6.03 2.99
CA GLN A 118 -6.03 6.78 3.91
C GLN A 118 -6.36 5.96 5.16
N MET A 119 -6.67 4.68 4.98
CA MET A 119 -6.95 3.81 6.13
C MET A 119 -5.73 3.64 7.02
N ASN A 120 -4.56 3.49 6.41
CA ASN A 120 -3.32 3.36 7.16
C ASN A 120 -3.02 4.62 7.97
N GLU A 121 -3.20 5.79 7.36
CA GLU A 121 -2.99 7.06 8.04
C GLU A 121 -3.99 7.24 9.19
N SER A 122 -5.24 6.87 8.97
CA SER A 122 -6.27 6.92 10.00
C SER A 122 -5.92 6.01 11.18
N ASN A 123 -5.45 4.79 10.90
CA ASN A 123 -5.04 3.87 11.95
C ASN A 123 -3.84 4.42 12.72
N GLY A 124 -2.90 5.05 12.03
CA GLY A 124 -1.75 5.68 12.67
C GLY A 124 -2.17 6.79 13.64
N LYS A 125 -3.13 7.62 13.24
CA LYS A 125 -3.66 8.68 14.10
C LYS A 125 -4.34 8.10 15.34
N LEU A 126 -5.09 7.03 15.17
CA LEU A 126 -5.73 6.35 16.29
C LEU A 126 -4.69 5.84 17.29
N LEU A 127 -3.63 5.23 16.79
CA LEU A 127 -2.57 4.70 17.63
C LEU A 127 -1.88 5.80 18.43
N VAL A 128 -1.56 6.93 17.76
CA VAL A 128 -0.93 8.08 18.42
C VAL A 128 -1.85 8.64 19.50
N GLY A 129 -3.13 8.80 19.22
CA GLY A 129 -4.10 9.28 20.20
C GLY A 129 -4.20 8.39 21.41
N GLN A 130 -4.22 7.08 21.20
CA GLN A 130 -4.25 6.13 22.31
C GLN A 130 -2.98 6.22 23.15
N GLN A 131 -1.83 6.39 22.50
CA GLN A 131 -0.55 6.50 23.20
C GLN A 131 -0.50 7.77 24.04
N GLU A 132 -1.03 8.88 23.53
CA GLU A 132 -1.09 10.12 24.30
C GLU A 132 -1.94 9.98 25.54
N VAL A 133 -3.09 9.31 25.44
CA VAL A 133 -3.95 9.08 26.59
C VAL A 133 -3.23 8.24 27.64
N ILE A 134 -2.56 7.19 27.21
CA ILE A 134 -1.79 6.34 28.14
C ILE A 134 -0.71 7.14 28.83
N ASN A 135 0.03 7.96 28.08
CA ASN A 135 1.08 8.78 28.64
C ASN A 135 0.54 9.76 29.69
N GLN A 136 -0.59 10.39 29.40
CA GLN A 136 -1.23 11.30 30.35
C GLN A 136 -1.65 10.57 31.63
N LEU A 137 -2.21 9.38 31.50
CA LEU A 137 -2.60 8.59 32.66
C LEU A 137 -1.40 8.21 33.49
N LEU A 138 -0.30 7.82 32.86
CA LEU A 138 0.91 7.47 33.58
C LEU A 138 1.51 8.66 34.31
N GLN A 139 1.49 9.84 33.71
CA GLN A 139 1.98 11.04 34.36
C GLN A 139 1.16 11.36 35.61
N ARG A 140 -0.15 11.19 35.53
CA ARG A 140 -1.00 11.41 36.69
C ARG A 140 -0.66 10.49 37.81
N ASP A 141 -0.40 9.24 37.53
CA ASP A 141 -0.03 8.28 38.54
C ASP A 141 1.35 8.59 39.13
N GLU A 142 2.27 9.07 38.29
CA GLU A 142 3.62 9.35 38.76
C GLU A 142 3.73 10.66 39.51
N GLN A 143 2.77 11.55 39.35
CA GLN A 143 2.83 12.84 40.00
C GLN A 143 1.69 12.93 40.92
N PRO A 144 1.71 12.26 41.96
CA PRO A 144 0.57 12.21 42.75
C PRO A 144 0.31 13.55 43.22
N SER A 145 0.13 13.91 43.87
CA SER A 145 -0.39 15.02 44.30
C SER A 145 0.38 16.18 44.03
N VAL A 146 1.40 16.12 43.70
CA VAL A 146 2.02 17.25 43.68
C VAL A 146 2.19 17.68 42.52
N ASP A 147 2.07 17.68 41.79
CA ASP A 147 2.21 17.98 40.68
C ASP A 147 2.53 19.03 40.23
N TYR A 148 3.11 19.25 39.62
CA TYR A 148 3.52 20.26 39.16
C TYR A 148 3.45 20.39 37.88
N GLY A 149 3.00 20.14 37.29
CA GLY A 149 2.84 20.31 36.06
C GLY A 149 3.90 20.46 35.26
N ASP A 150 4.73 20.39 35.40
CA ASP A 150 5.57 20.68 34.50
C ASP A 150 6.26 19.64 34.18
N LYS A 151 6.20 18.90 34.22
CA LYS A 151 6.76 17.96 33.95
C LYS A 151 7.16 17.67 32.88
N ARG A 152 7.59 17.71 32.40
CA ARG A 152 8.04 17.41 31.41
C ARG A 152 8.12 17.25 30.65
#